data_13edebe81cc8e54287de59a3dcb83b45
#
_entry.id   13edebe81cc8e54287de59a3dcb83b45
#
_cell.length_a   1.000
_cell.length_b   1.000
_cell.length_c   1.000
_cell.angle_alpha   90.00
_cell.angle_beta   90.00
_cell.angle_gamma   90.00
#
_symmetry.space_group_name_H-M   'P 1'
#
loop_
_entity.id
_entity.type
_entity.pdbx_description
1 polymer ?
#
loop_
_entity_poly.entity_id
_entity_poly.type
_entity_poly.pdbx_seq_one_letter_code
_entity_poly.pdbx_strand_id
1 'polypeptide(L)'
;MWLSEPRNIKNTENMTGKVSISGEKCAVMDFSEHRNLGVLAPGGYFWRPCVGDEVLVLKDGGIAFKKCDDLGLLPGEVCIKSAGGAEIRLLNDGTVRIRGRVIEEE
;
A
#
# COMPACT_ATOMS: atom_id res chain seq x y z
N MET A 1 -27.87 -23.39 -7.81
CA MET A 1 -27.28 -23.39 -7.72
C MET A 1 -26.69 -23.27 -7.88
N TRP A 2 -26.71 -22.93 -7.98
CA TRP A 2 -26.08 -22.86 -7.87
C TRP A 2 -25.19 -22.74 -7.88
N LEU A 3 -25.09 -22.48 -7.59
CA LEU A 3 -24.21 -22.42 -7.37
C LEU A 3 -23.30 -22.73 -7.57
N SER A 4 -23.49 -22.69 -7.43
CA SER A 4 -22.39 -23.18 -7.65
C SER A 4 -21.28 -22.60 -8.35
N GLU A 5 -21.09 -21.51 -8.58
CA GLU A 5 -20.05 -20.94 -9.02
C GLU A 5 -19.08 -20.48 -8.06
N PRO A 6 -18.87 -21.03 -6.95
CA PRO A 6 -17.94 -20.57 -5.93
C PRO A 6 -16.54 -20.38 -6.41
N ARG A 7 -16.11 -21.16 -7.32
CA ARG A 7 -14.73 -21.02 -7.76
C ARG A 7 -14.49 -19.74 -8.46
N ASN A 8 -15.51 -19.14 -9.02
CA ASN A 8 -15.28 -17.88 -9.67
C ASN A 8 -15.14 -16.77 -8.69
N ILE A 9 -15.62 -16.98 -7.47
CA ILE A 9 -15.60 -15.93 -6.50
C ILE A 9 -14.20 -15.48 -6.19
N LYS A 10 -13.27 -16.40 -6.06
CA LYS A 10 -11.92 -15.96 -5.68
C LYS A 10 -11.27 -15.12 -6.75
N ASN A 11 -11.75 -15.20 -8.00
CA ASN A 11 -11.20 -14.36 -9.05
C ASN A 11 -11.86 -13.00 -9.09
N THR A 12 -12.88 -12.78 -8.26
CA THR A 12 -13.59 -11.53 -8.25
C THR A 12 -13.51 -10.84 -6.91
N GLU A 13 -12.74 -11.37 -5.97
CA GLU A 13 -12.67 -10.81 -4.64
C GLU A 13 -11.34 -10.16 -4.43
N ASN A 14 -11.34 -9.11 -3.62
CA ASN A 14 -10.11 -8.52 -3.14
C ASN A 14 -9.51 -9.43 -2.09
N MET A 15 -8.21 -9.33 -1.90
CA MET A 15 -7.55 -10.12 -0.88
C MET A 15 -6.50 -9.29 -0.19
N THR A 16 -6.07 -9.75 0.97
CA THR A 16 -4.96 -9.12 1.67
C THR A 16 -3.85 -10.16 1.82
N GLY A 17 -2.64 -9.67 1.94
CA GLY A 17 -1.48 -10.54 2.12
C GLY A 17 -0.26 -9.71 2.35
N LYS A 18 0.87 -10.39 2.51
CA LYS A 18 2.14 -9.73 2.76
C LYS A 18 2.99 -9.76 1.51
N VAL A 19 3.65 -8.66 1.25
CA VAL A 19 4.52 -8.56 0.09
C VAL A 19 5.71 -9.49 0.29
N SER A 20 5.92 -10.38 -0.65
CA SER A 20 7.04 -11.32 -0.60
C SER A 20 8.14 -10.94 -1.57
N ILE A 21 7.81 -10.26 -2.65
CA ILE A 21 8.80 -9.75 -3.61
C ILE A 21 8.40 -8.33 -3.94
N SER A 22 9.36 -7.41 -3.84
CA SER A 22 9.11 -6.02 -4.20
C SER A 22 10.06 -5.62 -5.32
N GLY A 23 9.52 -4.97 -6.34
CA GLY A 23 10.28 -4.53 -7.49
C GLY A 23 9.33 -3.88 -8.45
N GLU A 24 9.71 -3.88 -9.73
CA GLU A 24 8.84 -3.33 -10.75
C GLU A 24 7.54 -4.09 -10.79
N LYS A 25 7.60 -5.39 -10.61
CA LYS A 25 6.45 -6.23 -10.36
C LYS A 25 6.61 -6.85 -8.99
N CYS A 26 5.52 -7.04 -8.30
CA CYS A 26 5.54 -7.50 -6.92
C CYS A 26 4.88 -8.87 -6.79
N ALA A 27 5.13 -9.52 -5.68
CA ALA A 27 4.45 -10.74 -5.32
C ALA A 27 3.91 -10.59 -3.91
N VAL A 28 2.75 -11.18 -3.66
CA VAL A 28 2.06 -11.11 -2.38
C VAL A 28 1.71 -12.52 -1.96
N MET A 29 1.96 -12.82 -0.70
CA MET A 29 1.72 -14.14 -0.14
C MET A 29 0.53 -14.10 0.81
N ASP A 30 -0.47 -14.95 0.56
CA ASP A 30 -1.48 -15.25 1.54
C ASP A 30 -1.40 -16.76 1.77
N PHE A 31 -2.31 -17.56 1.23
CA PHE A 31 -2.17 -19.01 1.29
C PHE A 31 -1.23 -19.52 0.20
N SER A 32 -1.05 -18.72 -0.82
CA SER A 32 -0.12 -19.05 -1.91
C SER A 32 0.46 -17.75 -2.41
N GLU A 33 1.50 -17.85 -3.24
CA GLU A 33 2.17 -16.67 -3.75
C GLU A 33 1.51 -16.23 -5.04
N HIS A 34 1.17 -14.94 -5.11
CA HIS A 34 0.61 -14.32 -6.30
C HIS A 34 1.65 -13.38 -6.86
N ARG A 35 2.05 -13.58 -8.10
CA ARG A 35 3.18 -12.89 -8.71
C ARG A 35 2.73 -11.95 -9.80
N ASN A 36 3.66 -11.13 -10.23
CA ASN A 36 3.48 -10.19 -11.36
C ASN A 36 2.40 -9.17 -11.09
N LEU A 37 2.31 -8.72 -9.84
CA LEU A 37 1.31 -7.74 -9.45
C LEU A 37 1.86 -6.34 -9.65
N GLY A 38 1.09 -5.46 -10.27
CA GLY A 38 1.44 -4.06 -10.38
C GLY A 38 0.96 -3.29 -9.17
N VAL A 39 1.47 -2.07 -9.00
CA VAL A 39 1.09 -1.21 -7.90
C VAL A 39 0.25 -0.07 -8.45
N LEU A 40 -0.87 0.19 -7.80
CA LEU A 40 -1.79 1.25 -8.21
C LEU A 40 -1.70 2.40 -7.22
N ALA A 41 -1.84 3.61 -7.73
CA ALA A 41 -1.79 4.81 -6.91
C ALA A 41 -2.59 5.89 -7.61
N PRO A 42 -2.98 6.95 -6.88
CA PRO A 42 -3.59 8.10 -7.54
C PRO A 42 -2.62 8.71 -8.54
N GLY A 43 -3.17 9.38 -9.55
CA GLY A 43 -2.33 9.97 -10.60
C GLY A 43 -1.32 10.91 -9.98
N GLY A 44 -0.07 10.78 -10.40
CA GLY A 44 1.00 11.62 -9.88
C GLY A 44 1.66 11.11 -8.62
N TYR A 45 1.11 10.07 -8.00
CA TYR A 45 1.71 9.46 -6.83
C TYR A 45 2.37 8.16 -7.24
N PHE A 46 3.57 7.95 -6.74
CA PHE A 46 4.33 6.74 -7.05
C PHE A 46 4.80 6.13 -5.75
N TRP A 47 4.64 4.83 -5.60
CA TRP A 47 5.11 4.16 -4.40
C TRP A 47 5.41 2.70 -4.73
N ARG A 48 6.20 2.11 -3.86
CA ARG A 48 6.56 0.71 -4.00
C ARG A 48 6.54 0.10 -2.61
N PRO A 49 5.78 -0.96 -2.39
CA PRO A 49 5.71 -1.54 -1.06
C PRO A 49 7.02 -2.23 -0.70
N CYS A 50 7.26 -2.35 0.60
CA CYS A 50 8.39 -3.12 1.10
C CYS A 50 7.98 -4.56 1.32
N VAL A 51 8.95 -5.45 1.23
CA VAL A 51 8.73 -6.83 1.61
C VAL A 51 8.26 -6.87 3.05
N GLY A 52 7.20 -7.61 3.31
CA GLY A 52 6.60 -7.69 4.64
C GLY A 52 5.42 -6.75 4.85
N ASP A 53 5.22 -5.78 3.98
CA ASP A 53 4.05 -4.91 4.09
C ASP A 53 2.78 -5.72 3.89
N GLU A 54 1.78 -5.40 4.68
CA GLU A 54 0.47 -6.00 4.53
C GLU A 54 -0.34 -5.12 3.59
N VAL A 55 -0.79 -5.68 2.48
CA VAL A 55 -1.39 -4.89 1.41
C VAL A 55 -2.72 -5.48 0.97
N LEU A 56 -3.52 -4.63 0.35
CA LEU A 56 -4.77 -5.02 -0.29
C LEU A 56 -4.51 -5.21 -1.77
N VAL A 57 -4.89 -6.36 -2.28
CA VAL A 57 -4.77 -6.67 -3.70
C VAL A 57 -6.18 -6.71 -4.27
N LEU A 58 -6.41 -5.93 -5.30
CA LEU A 58 -7.71 -5.87 -5.93
C LEU A 58 -7.93 -7.11 -6.78
N LYS A 59 -9.18 -7.39 -7.05
CA LYS A 59 -9.53 -8.62 -7.77
C LYS A 59 -8.92 -8.68 -9.15
N ASP A 60 -8.53 -7.53 -9.73
CA ASP A 60 -7.89 -7.54 -11.03
C ASP A 60 -6.37 -7.64 -10.93
N GLY A 61 -5.83 -7.81 -9.74
CA GLY A 61 -4.41 -8.09 -9.56
C GLY A 61 -3.55 -6.90 -9.22
N GLY A 62 -4.13 -5.73 -9.00
CA GLY A 62 -3.35 -4.56 -8.63
C GLY A 62 -3.24 -4.39 -7.13
N ILE A 63 -2.06 -4.04 -6.62
CA ILE A 63 -1.87 -3.70 -5.22
C ILE A 63 -2.25 -2.25 -5.03
N ALA A 64 -3.26 -1.98 -4.20
CA ALA A 64 -3.80 -0.63 -4.12
C ALA A 64 -3.45 0.09 -2.83
N PHE A 65 -3.40 -0.61 -1.70
CA PHE A 65 -3.22 0.03 -0.40
C PHE A 65 -2.38 -0.85 0.48
N LYS A 66 -1.72 -0.19 1.43
CA LYS A 66 -0.96 -0.86 2.46
C LYS A 66 -1.64 -0.56 3.79
N LYS A 67 -1.62 -1.52 4.70
CA LYS A 67 -2.15 -1.30 6.04
C LYS A 67 -1.32 -0.22 6.73
N CYS A 68 -2.00 0.73 7.36
CA CYS A 68 -1.33 1.84 8.01
C CYS A 68 -0.67 1.42 9.30
N ASP A 69 0.51 1.99 9.56
CA ASP A 69 1.15 1.87 10.85
C ASP A 69 0.52 2.85 11.82
N ASP A 70 0.71 2.59 13.10
CA ASP A 70 0.27 3.53 14.12
C ASP A 70 1.38 4.55 14.30
N LEU A 71 1.13 5.77 13.85
CA LEU A 71 2.09 6.85 13.92
C LEU A 71 1.72 7.87 14.97
N GLY A 72 0.75 7.57 15.83
CA GLY A 72 0.31 8.51 16.84
C GLY A 72 -0.50 9.67 16.31
N LEU A 73 -1.10 9.50 15.14
CA LEU A 73 -1.92 10.55 14.56
C LEU A 73 -3.25 10.65 15.30
N LEU A 74 -3.73 11.87 15.48
CA LEU A 74 -5.05 12.10 16.02
C LEU A 74 -6.07 12.06 14.89
N PRO A 75 -7.34 11.83 15.21
CA PRO A 75 -8.36 11.83 14.16
C PRO A 75 -8.33 13.15 13.38
N GLY A 76 -8.31 13.02 12.07
CA GLY A 76 -8.25 14.20 11.20
C GLY A 76 -6.86 14.53 10.70
N GLU A 77 -5.83 13.94 11.26
CA GLU A 77 -4.46 14.24 10.83
C GLU A 77 -3.99 13.30 9.75
N VAL A 78 -3.04 13.76 8.94
CA VAL A 78 -2.56 13.03 7.77
C VAL A 78 -1.05 13.01 7.81
N CYS A 79 -0.47 11.87 7.42
CA CYS A 79 0.97 11.74 7.29
C CYS A 79 1.29 10.99 6.01
N ILE A 80 2.25 11.52 5.26
CA ILE A 80 2.81 10.83 4.10
C ILE A 80 4.25 10.52 4.47
N LYS A 81 4.62 9.23 4.42
CA LYS A 81 5.89 8.81 4.98
C LYS A 81 6.51 7.72 4.14
N SER A 82 7.82 7.78 3.99
CA SER A 82 8.56 6.69 3.33
C SER A 82 9.05 5.70 4.37
N ALA A 83 9.45 4.52 3.90
CA ALA A 83 10.02 3.50 4.79
C ALA A 83 11.28 4.00 5.47
N GLY A 84 11.99 4.91 4.85
CA GLY A 84 13.23 5.46 5.42
C GLY A 84 13.01 6.56 6.43
N GLY A 85 11.76 6.98 6.65
CA GLY A 85 11.46 7.93 7.70
C GLY A 85 11.27 9.36 7.27
N ALA A 86 11.46 9.67 5.99
CA ALA A 86 11.10 11.00 5.50
C ALA A 86 9.59 11.13 5.54
N GLU A 87 9.09 12.25 6.02
CA GLU A 87 7.64 12.35 6.17
C GLU A 87 7.15 13.79 6.11
N ILE A 88 5.89 13.93 5.76
CA ILE A 88 5.17 15.20 5.81
C ILE A 88 3.93 14.96 6.65
N ARG A 89 3.76 15.73 7.72
CA ARG A 89 2.59 15.62 8.59
C ARG A 89 1.75 16.86 8.52
N LEU A 90 0.46 16.65 8.37
CA LEU A 90 -0.54 17.73 8.38
C LEU A 90 -1.34 17.58 9.66
N LEU A 91 -1.20 18.53 10.57
CA LEU A 91 -1.73 18.41 11.91
C LEU A 91 -3.00 19.22 12.09
N ASN A 92 -3.79 18.83 13.09
CA ASN A 92 -5.08 19.47 13.33
C ASN A 92 -4.95 20.94 13.76
N ASP A 93 -3.79 21.33 14.29
CA ASP A 93 -3.60 22.73 14.68
C ASP A 93 -3.21 23.60 13.49
N GLY A 94 -3.23 23.03 12.28
CA GLY A 94 -2.93 23.80 11.08
C GLY A 94 -1.47 23.83 10.71
N THR A 95 -0.60 23.15 11.45
CA THR A 95 0.83 23.15 11.11
C THR A 95 1.14 22.01 10.18
N VAL A 96 2.23 22.22 9.42
CA VAL A 96 2.78 21.20 8.53
C VAL A 96 4.19 20.94 9.01
N ARG A 97 4.50 19.66 9.26
CA ARG A 97 5.85 19.28 9.69
C ARG A 97 6.48 18.43 8.63
N ILE A 98 7.70 18.76 8.27
CA ILE A 98 8.44 18.03 7.25
C ILE A 98 9.69 17.49 7.92
N ARG A 99 9.90 16.18 7.80
CA ARG A 99 11.08 15.55 8.32
C ARG A 99 11.85 14.93 7.18
N GLY A 100 13.11 15.26 7.09
CA GLY A 100 14.01 14.75 6.08
C GLY A 100 15.35 15.40 6.27
N ARG A 101 16.31 15.09 5.40
CA ARG A 101 17.63 15.59 5.64
C ARG A 101 18.16 16.45 4.53
N VAL A 102 17.87 16.12 3.31
CA VAL A 102 18.48 16.79 2.20
C VAL A 102 17.44 17.27 1.24
N ILE A 103 17.55 18.51 0.83
CA ILE A 103 16.74 19.03 -0.26
C ILE A 103 17.71 19.27 -1.38
N GLU A 104 17.53 18.51 -2.47
CA GLU A 104 18.42 18.62 -3.59
C GLU A 104 17.97 19.69 -4.53
N GLU A 105 18.95 20.37 -5.12
CA GLU A 105 18.67 21.32 -6.15
C GLU A 105 19.24 20.79 -7.42
N GLU A 106 18.50 20.86 -8.50
CA GLU A 106 18.94 20.36 -9.77
C GLU A 106 19.13 21.46 -10.75
#